data_5a2362e786750303d13eb5078aa6142e
#
_entry.id   5a2362e786750303d13eb5078aa6142e
#
_cell.length_a   1.000
_cell.length_b   1.000
_cell.length_c   1.000
_cell.angle_alpha   90.00
_cell.angle_beta   90.00
_cell.angle_gamma   90.00
#
_symmetry.space_group_name_H-M   'P 1'
#
loop_
_entity.id
_entity.type
_entity.pdbx_description
1 polymer ?
#
loop_
_entity_poly.entity_id
_entity_poly.type
_entity_poly.pdbx_seq_one_letter_code
_entity_poly.pdbx_strand_id
1 'polypeptide(L)'
;LMIRRPPRSTLFPYTTLFRSDEAKNFVFGDDDVKACVKDAHFDIAKPGESVRITPVKDVIEPRVKVEGPGGEFPGVIAKVDTVGSGKTHVLRGMAVVTAGKIVGFQEGVIDMTGPGADYTAFSKLLNLVLVCEPVAGVHQHEYEHAVRIAGLRAATYIGELGRNVTPDSTKEYETLGIKEGMQKWPDLPRVAYVHMLQSQGLLHDTYVYGVDAKKSLTTIINPTETMDGAIISGNCVSACDKNTTYHHQNNPVVADLFEQHGKTINYVCNIITNENVYLADKMRSSDWTAKLCRLLDLDGVIVSQEGFGNPDTDLIMNTKKIELQGVKTTIITDEYAGQDGKSQSLADADPLADAVVTGGNANQVIILPKMDKVIGTLEDIDRIAGSHAGSLRPDGTIEAEIQVITGATNEMGFGYLSAR
;
A
#
# COMPACT_ATOMS: atom_id res chain seq x y z
N LEU A 1 16.62 -3.14 -8.40
CA LEU A 1 16.61 -3.76 -9.71
C LEU A 1 15.20 -3.77 -10.24
N MET A 2 14.90 -3.03 -11.29
CA MET A 2 13.58 -3.01 -11.90
C MET A 2 13.63 -3.78 -13.21
N ILE A 3 12.79 -4.77 -13.37
CA ILE A 3 12.58 -5.43 -14.66
C ILE A 3 11.51 -4.61 -15.40
N ARG A 4 11.85 -4.02 -16.56
CA ARG A 4 10.86 -3.36 -17.43
C ARG A 4 9.73 -4.32 -17.77
N ARG A 5 8.54 -3.79 -18.11
CA ARG A 5 7.45 -4.58 -18.67
C ARG A 5 8.04 -5.56 -19.69
N PRO A 6 7.92 -6.88 -19.48
CA PRO A 6 8.32 -7.80 -20.51
C PRO A 6 7.49 -7.52 -21.77
N PRO A 7 8.07 -7.55 -22.97
CA PRO A 7 7.27 -7.64 -24.19
C PRO A 7 6.28 -8.80 -24.02
N ARG A 8 5.08 -8.70 -24.59
CA ARG A 8 4.02 -9.72 -24.49
C ARG A 8 4.49 -11.17 -24.69
N SER A 9 5.62 -11.36 -25.33
CA SER A 9 6.27 -12.66 -25.59
C SER A 9 7.12 -13.22 -24.45
N THR A 10 7.54 -12.42 -23.45
CA THR A 10 8.43 -12.86 -22.35
C THR A 10 7.69 -13.19 -21.03
N LEU A 11 6.39 -12.97 -20.97
CA LEU A 11 5.53 -13.48 -19.87
C LEU A 11 5.39 -15.03 -19.88
N PHE A 12 5.65 -15.65 -21.03
CA PHE A 12 5.54 -17.12 -21.21
C PHE A 12 6.43 -17.95 -20.27
N PRO A 13 7.69 -17.61 -19.98
CA PRO A 13 8.52 -18.44 -19.11
C PRO A 13 7.99 -18.51 -17.68
N TYR A 14 7.44 -17.42 -17.13
CA TYR A 14 6.97 -17.38 -15.73
C TYR A 14 5.65 -18.12 -15.55
N THR A 15 4.73 -18.03 -16.50
CA THR A 15 3.48 -18.79 -16.48
C THR A 15 3.71 -20.29 -16.68
N THR A 16 4.78 -20.68 -17.38
CA THR A 16 5.15 -22.08 -17.58
C THR A 16 5.84 -22.69 -16.37
N LEU A 17 6.49 -21.87 -15.52
CA LEU A 17 7.14 -22.31 -14.27
C LEU A 17 6.16 -22.32 -13.09
N PHE A 18 5.03 -21.62 -13.18
CA PHE A 18 4.03 -21.60 -12.12
C PHE A 18 3.28 -22.95 -12.08
N ARG A 19 3.42 -23.63 -10.96
CA ARG A 19 2.67 -24.85 -10.64
C ARG A 19 1.74 -24.55 -9.48
N SER A 20 0.46 -24.46 -9.77
CA SER A 20 -0.57 -24.06 -8.79
C SER A 20 -0.57 -24.97 -7.54
N ASP A 21 -0.35 -26.27 -7.72
CA ASP A 21 -0.33 -27.22 -6.60
C ASP A 21 0.91 -27.03 -5.71
N GLU A 22 2.08 -26.78 -6.30
CA GLU A 22 3.30 -26.52 -5.53
C GLU A 22 3.19 -25.17 -4.77
N ALA A 23 2.65 -24.15 -5.43
CA ALA A 23 2.39 -22.86 -4.79
C ALA A 23 1.37 -22.99 -3.65
N LYS A 24 0.28 -23.74 -3.87
CA LYS A 24 -0.73 -24.02 -2.85
C LYS A 24 -0.10 -24.76 -1.66
N ASN A 25 0.69 -25.79 -1.90
CA ASN A 25 1.39 -26.53 -0.84
C ASN A 25 2.36 -25.61 -0.06
N PHE A 26 3.06 -24.71 -0.74
CA PHE A 26 3.93 -23.73 -0.07
C PHE A 26 3.12 -22.77 0.79
N VAL A 27 2.00 -22.24 0.30
CA VAL A 27 1.10 -21.35 1.05
C VAL A 27 0.56 -22.06 2.30
N PHE A 28 0.05 -23.29 2.14
CA PHE A 28 -0.45 -24.11 3.25
C PHE A 28 0.66 -24.76 4.10
N GLY A 29 1.93 -24.46 3.84
CA GLY A 29 3.02 -24.81 4.73
C GLY A 29 3.00 -24.09 6.08
N ASP A 30 2.23 -23.01 6.21
CA ASP A 30 2.05 -22.22 7.43
C ASP A 30 0.91 -22.77 8.29
N ASP A 31 1.08 -22.76 9.62
CA ASP A 31 0.10 -23.36 10.53
C ASP A 31 -1.14 -22.48 10.75
N ASP A 32 -1.00 -21.15 10.74
CA ASP A 32 -2.14 -20.22 10.83
C ASP A 32 -3.00 -20.31 9.57
N VAL A 33 -2.36 -20.42 8.39
CA VAL A 33 -3.06 -20.63 7.12
C VAL A 33 -3.84 -21.93 7.15
N LYS A 34 -3.23 -23.06 7.59
CA LYS A 34 -3.92 -24.35 7.71
C LYS A 34 -5.11 -24.30 8.67
N ALA A 35 -4.96 -23.56 9.79
CA ALA A 35 -5.98 -23.49 10.80
C ALA A 35 -7.21 -22.69 10.36
N CYS A 36 -7.02 -21.64 9.57
CA CYS A 36 -8.05 -20.64 9.29
C CYS A 36 -8.57 -20.66 7.85
N VAL A 37 -7.79 -21.14 6.88
CA VAL A 37 -8.15 -21.24 5.47
C VAL A 37 -8.50 -22.67 5.12
N LYS A 38 -9.79 -22.91 4.82
CA LYS A 38 -10.30 -24.25 4.44
C LYS A 38 -9.77 -24.68 3.09
N ASP A 39 -9.80 -23.80 2.12
CA ASP A 39 -9.35 -24.03 0.75
C ASP A 39 -8.88 -22.71 0.12
N ALA A 40 -8.02 -22.83 -0.88
CA ALA A 40 -7.61 -21.72 -1.72
C ALA A 40 -7.31 -22.21 -3.14
N HIS A 41 -7.52 -21.34 -4.11
CA HIS A 41 -7.16 -21.61 -5.49
C HIS A 41 -6.55 -20.35 -6.13
N PHE A 42 -5.76 -20.57 -7.18
CA PHE A 42 -5.19 -19.50 -7.98
C PHE A 42 -5.98 -19.31 -9.26
N ASP A 43 -6.18 -18.05 -9.64
CA ASP A 43 -6.71 -17.64 -10.93
C ASP A 43 -5.85 -16.51 -11.50
N ILE A 44 -6.02 -16.19 -12.78
CA ILE A 44 -5.24 -15.17 -13.47
C ILE A 44 -6.18 -14.15 -14.10
N ALA A 45 -5.87 -12.86 -13.90
CA ALA A 45 -6.52 -11.75 -14.56
C ALA A 45 -5.46 -10.90 -15.30
N LYS A 46 -5.69 -10.66 -16.59
CA LYS A 46 -4.76 -9.91 -17.45
C LYS A 46 -5.32 -8.53 -17.78
N PRO A 47 -4.46 -7.53 -18.01
CA PRO A 47 -4.89 -6.22 -18.45
C PRO A 47 -5.80 -6.29 -19.69
N GLY A 48 -6.95 -5.61 -19.61
CA GLY A 48 -7.93 -5.52 -20.69
C GLY A 48 -8.91 -6.69 -20.81
N GLU A 49 -8.79 -7.74 -19.99
CA GLU A 49 -9.80 -8.81 -19.91
C GLU A 49 -11.07 -8.29 -19.20
N SER A 50 -12.25 -8.77 -19.62
CA SER A 50 -13.53 -8.49 -18.95
C SER A 50 -13.63 -9.31 -17.66
N VAL A 51 -12.80 -8.94 -16.67
CA VAL A 51 -12.63 -9.63 -15.39
C VAL A 51 -12.73 -8.64 -14.25
N ARG A 52 -13.46 -9.00 -13.20
CA ARG A 52 -13.53 -8.33 -11.90
C ARG A 52 -12.94 -9.23 -10.82
N ILE A 53 -12.07 -8.67 -9.99
CA ILE A 53 -11.54 -9.33 -8.78
C ILE A 53 -12.21 -8.69 -7.57
N THR A 54 -12.88 -9.46 -6.73
CA THR A 54 -13.58 -8.96 -5.52
C THR A 54 -13.97 -10.08 -4.56
N PRO A 55 -14.02 -9.87 -3.24
CA PRO A 55 -13.43 -8.76 -2.49
C PRO A 55 -11.90 -8.84 -2.44
N VAL A 56 -11.22 -7.76 -2.81
CA VAL A 56 -9.76 -7.65 -2.77
C VAL A 56 -9.31 -7.31 -1.35
N LYS A 57 -8.31 -8.03 -0.83
CA LYS A 57 -7.76 -7.82 0.51
C LYS A 57 -6.40 -7.14 0.49
N ASP A 58 -5.49 -7.59 -0.36
CA ASP A 58 -4.17 -7.00 -0.54
C ASP A 58 -3.67 -7.23 -1.96
N VAL A 59 -2.73 -6.40 -2.39
CA VAL A 59 -1.99 -6.52 -3.65
C VAL A 59 -0.51 -6.45 -3.32
N ILE A 60 0.27 -7.43 -3.80
CA ILE A 60 1.65 -7.64 -3.39
C ILE A 60 2.52 -7.82 -4.63
N GLU A 61 3.62 -7.09 -4.75
CA GLU A 61 4.60 -7.29 -5.83
C GLU A 61 5.57 -8.42 -5.46
N PRO A 62 5.64 -9.51 -6.25
CA PRO A 62 6.59 -10.59 -5.99
C PRO A 62 8.03 -10.13 -6.17
N ARG A 63 8.89 -10.51 -5.24
CA ARG A 63 10.32 -10.18 -5.24
C ARG A 63 11.14 -11.22 -4.50
N VAL A 64 12.45 -11.18 -4.69
CA VAL A 64 13.38 -12.06 -3.99
C VAL A 64 14.71 -11.33 -3.72
N LYS A 65 15.18 -11.41 -2.48
CA LYS A 65 16.49 -10.92 -2.08
C LYS A 65 17.57 -11.84 -2.62
N VAL A 66 18.48 -11.33 -3.43
CA VAL A 66 19.58 -12.11 -4.03
C VAL A 66 20.95 -11.78 -3.43
N GLU A 67 21.13 -10.56 -2.92
CA GLU A 67 22.34 -10.14 -2.19
C GLU A 67 21.97 -9.20 -1.04
N GLY A 68 22.73 -9.23 0.03
CA GLY A 68 22.56 -8.37 1.19
C GLY A 68 21.74 -9.00 2.32
N PRO A 69 21.55 -8.26 3.42
CA PRO A 69 20.84 -8.73 4.58
C PRO A 69 19.33 -8.78 4.37
N GLY A 70 18.66 -9.55 5.22
CA GLY A 70 17.21 -9.68 5.23
C GLY A 70 16.68 -10.63 4.18
N GLY A 71 15.37 -10.73 4.13
CA GLY A 71 14.59 -11.50 3.17
C GLY A 71 13.24 -10.85 2.94
N GLU A 72 12.35 -11.53 2.21
CA GLU A 72 11.05 -11.01 1.86
C GLU A 72 10.18 -10.84 3.10
N PHE A 73 9.60 -9.65 3.26
CA PHE A 73 8.67 -9.31 4.35
C PHE A 73 9.24 -9.65 5.74
N PRO A 74 10.35 -9.01 6.14
CA PRO A 74 11.07 -9.33 7.38
C PRO A 74 10.18 -9.13 8.62
N GLY A 75 10.26 -10.09 9.53
CA GLY A 75 9.44 -10.13 10.74
C GLY A 75 8.04 -10.74 10.54
N VAL A 76 7.68 -11.10 9.29
CA VAL A 76 6.40 -11.76 8.96
C VAL A 76 6.68 -13.10 8.27
N ILE A 77 7.33 -13.10 7.11
CA ILE A 77 7.69 -14.30 6.35
C ILE A 77 9.16 -14.67 6.61
N ALA A 78 10.07 -13.74 6.38
CA ALA A 78 11.48 -13.91 6.75
C ALA A 78 11.74 -13.54 8.20
N LYS A 79 12.89 -13.97 8.73
CA LYS A 79 13.37 -13.53 10.03
C LYS A 79 13.54 -12.01 10.05
N VAL A 80 13.38 -11.40 11.22
CA VAL A 80 13.67 -9.98 11.42
C VAL A 80 15.13 -9.71 11.11
N ASP A 81 15.37 -8.90 10.08
CA ASP A 81 16.69 -8.39 9.71
C ASP A 81 16.49 -7.13 8.87
N THR A 82 17.46 -6.24 8.86
CA THR A 82 17.38 -4.98 8.11
C THR A 82 17.44 -5.26 6.61
N VAL A 83 16.45 -4.76 5.87
CA VAL A 83 16.42 -4.77 4.39
C VAL A 83 16.84 -3.40 3.83
N GLY A 84 16.74 -3.19 2.53
CA GLY A 84 17.02 -1.90 1.87
C GLY A 84 18.45 -1.75 1.36
N SER A 85 19.30 -2.78 1.50
CA SER A 85 20.64 -2.80 0.90
C SER A 85 20.88 -4.08 0.11
N GLY A 86 21.91 -4.11 -0.75
CA GLY A 86 22.23 -5.24 -1.60
C GLY A 86 21.40 -5.27 -2.89
N LYS A 87 20.93 -6.43 -3.32
CA LYS A 87 20.17 -6.61 -4.56
C LYS A 87 18.89 -7.37 -4.32
N THR A 88 17.80 -6.87 -4.87
CA THR A 88 16.48 -7.51 -4.88
C THR A 88 16.00 -7.63 -6.32
N HIS A 89 15.68 -8.85 -6.76
CA HIS A 89 14.98 -9.07 -8.02
C HIS A 89 13.49 -8.86 -7.83
N VAL A 90 12.88 -8.08 -8.70
CA VAL A 90 11.47 -7.70 -8.64
C VAL A 90 10.77 -8.13 -9.92
N LEU A 91 9.66 -8.84 -9.80
CA LEU A 91 8.83 -9.24 -10.95
C LEU A 91 7.86 -8.11 -11.32
N ARG A 92 8.39 -7.06 -11.92
CA ARG A 92 7.63 -5.85 -12.22
C ARG A 92 6.62 -6.09 -13.33
N GLY A 93 5.41 -5.52 -13.17
CA GLY A 93 4.31 -5.67 -14.12
C GLY A 93 3.37 -6.82 -13.79
N MET A 94 3.59 -7.49 -12.65
CA MET A 94 2.64 -8.44 -12.09
C MET A 94 2.43 -8.19 -10.60
N ALA A 95 1.35 -8.77 -10.06
CA ALA A 95 1.09 -8.79 -8.64
C ALA A 95 0.43 -10.11 -8.22
N VAL A 96 0.60 -10.46 -6.95
CA VAL A 96 -0.27 -11.41 -6.25
C VAL A 96 -1.38 -10.61 -5.58
N VAL A 97 -2.63 -10.96 -5.88
CA VAL A 97 -3.82 -10.34 -5.27
C VAL A 97 -4.48 -11.35 -4.36
N THR A 98 -4.70 -11.02 -3.12
CA THR A 98 -5.51 -11.85 -2.21
C THR A 98 -6.97 -11.43 -2.28
N ALA A 99 -7.85 -12.40 -2.44
CA ALA A 99 -9.28 -12.22 -2.51
C ALA A 99 -10.01 -13.33 -1.72
N GLY A 100 -11.32 -13.20 -1.55
CA GLY A 100 -12.12 -14.20 -0.88
C GLY A 100 -13.26 -13.59 -0.08
N LYS A 101 -13.83 -14.35 0.87
CA LYS A 101 -14.92 -13.82 1.70
C LYS A 101 -14.50 -12.56 2.43
N ILE A 102 -15.45 -11.63 2.55
CA ILE A 102 -15.24 -10.39 3.27
C ILE A 102 -14.98 -10.65 4.77
N VAL A 103 -14.03 -9.95 5.33
CA VAL A 103 -13.72 -10.03 6.78
C VAL A 103 -14.10 -8.73 7.52
N GLY A 104 -14.20 -7.63 6.78
CA GLY A 104 -14.67 -6.33 7.25
C GLY A 104 -15.58 -5.70 6.21
N PHE A 105 -15.34 -4.44 5.93
CA PHE A 105 -15.98 -3.69 4.84
C PHE A 105 -14.95 -2.90 4.01
N GLN A 106 -13.68 -3.07 4.32
CA GLN A 106 -12.56 -2.35 3.70
C GLN A 106 -12.01 -3.05 2.45
N GLU A 107 -12.50 -4.23 2.16
CA GLU A 107 -12.17 -4.95 0.94
C GLU A 107 -12.70 -4.19 -0.28
N GLY A 108 -12.02 -4.33 -1.40
CA GLY A 108 -12.31 -3.57 -2.61
C GLY A 108 -12.51 -4.39 -3.85
N VAL A 109 -12.58 -3.67 -4.97
CA VAL A 109 -12.77 -4.20 -6.32
C VAL A 109 -11.57 -3.80 -7.19
N ILE A 110 -11.12 -4.71 -8.05
CA ILE A 110 -10.25 -4.41 -9.19
C ILE A 110 -10.96 -4.86 -10.45
N ASP A 111 -11.28 -3.92 -11.33
CA ASP A 111 -11.75 -4.21 -12.68
C ASP A 111 -10.57 -4.16 -13.66
N MET A 112 -10.42 -5.18 -14.50
CA MET A 112 -9.32 -5.26 -15.47
C MET A 112 -9.59 -4.48 -16.75
N THR A 113 -10.84 -4.02 -16.96
CA THR A 113 -11.29 -3.17 -18.07
C THR A 113 -12.46 -2.30 -17.64
N GLY A 114 -12.88 -1.37 -18.52
CA GLY A 114 -13.99 -0.44 -18.25
C GLY A 114 -13.59 0.73 -17.33
N PRO A 115 -14.57 1.55 -16.90
CA PRO A 115 -14.31 2.78 -16.16
C PRO A 115 -13.55 2.57 -14.86
N GLY A 116 -13.80 1.47 -14.12
CA GLY A 116 -13.09 1.16 -12.87
C GLY A 116 -11.60 0.91 -13.08
N ALA A 117 -11.22 0.38 -14.25
CA ALA A 117 -9.82 0.09 -14.57
C ALA A 117 -8.95 1.35 -14.73
N ASP A 118 -9.56 2.50 -15.00
CA ASP A 118 -8.83 3.76 -15.19
C ASP A 118 -8.39 4.36 -13.85
N TYR A 119 -9.10 4.03 -12.77
CA TYR A 119 -8.83 4.55 -11.43
C TYR A 119 -7.79 3.75 -10.63
N THR A 120 -7.29 2.63 -11.15
CA THR A 120 -6.33 1.81 -10.40
C THR A 120 -5.12 1.42 -11.23
N ALA A 121 -3.95 1.38 -10.59
CA ALA A 121 -2.73 0.87 -11.18
C ALA A 121 -2.79 -0.65 -11.41
N PHE A 122 -3.59 -1.37 -10.64
CA PHE A 122 -3.64 -2.83 -10.62
C PHE A 122 -4.29 -3.43 -11.87
N SER A 123 -5.16 -2.69 -12.56
CA SER A 123 -5.72 -3.07 -13.86
C SER A 123 -4.66 -3.17 -14.98
N LYS A 124 -3.48 -2.59 -14.77
CA LYS A 124 -2.36 -2.59 -15.73
C LYS A 124 -1.39 -3.74 -15.49
N LEU A 125 -1.58 -4.51 -14.42
CA LEU A 125 -0.71 -5.61 -14.01
C LEU A 125 -1.29 -6.97 -14.42
N LEU A 126 -0.40 -7.94 -14.64
CA LEU A 126 -0.79 -9.34 -14.62
C LEU A 126 -1.08 -9.73 -13.17
N ASN A 127 -2.32 -10.00 -12.82
CA ASN A 127 -2.68 -10.37 -11.46
C ASN A 127 -2.82 -11.88 -11.32
N LEU A 128 -2.00 -12.47 -10.46
CA LEU A 128 -2.19 -13.83 -9.96
C LEU A 128 -3.05 -13.73 -8.69
N VAL A 129 -4.29 -14.15 -8.80
CA VAL A 129 -5.26 -13.99 -7.71
C VAL A 129 -5.32 -15.25 -6.88
N LEU A 130 -5.04 -15.13 -5.58
CA LEU A 130 -5.23 -16.17 -4.57
C LEU A 130 -6.58 -15.95 -3.90
N VAL A 131 -7.56 -16.80 -4.22
CA VAL A 131 -8.88 -16.76 -3.60
C VAL A 131 -8.89 -17.73 -2.43
N CYS A 132 -9.19 -17.19 -1.22
CA CYS A 132 -9.21 -17.96 0.02
C CYS A 132 -10.65 -18.15 0.52
N GLU A 133 -10.94 -19.37 1.01
CA GLU A 133 -12.19 -19.71 1.70
C GLU A 133 -11.93 -19.96 3.18
N PRO A 134 -12.74 -19.37 4.12
CA PRO A 134 -12.54 -19.56 5.54
C PRO A 134 -12.96 -20.94 6.01
N VAL A 135 -12.32 -21.41 7.07
CA VAL A 135 -12.84 -22.53 7.88
C VAL A 135 -14.15 -22.08 8.55
N ALA A 136 -15.12 -22.97 8.62
CA ALA A 136 -16.42 -22.65 9.24
C ALA A 136 -16.25 -22.24 10.72
N GLY A 137 -16.77 -21.06 11.07
CA GLY A 137 -16.73 -20.54 12.44
C GLY A 137 -15.39 -19.91 12.86
N VAL A 138 -14.43 -19.76 11.95
CA VAL A 138 -13.17 -19.07 12.24
C VAL A 138 -13.45 -17.62 12.64
N HIS A 139 -12.70 -17.11 13.62
CA HIS A 139 -12.81 -15.72 14.04
C HIS A 139 -12.23 -14.77 12.97
N GLN A 140 -12.87 -13.62 12.79
CA GLN A 140 -12.57 -12.66 11.73
C GLN A 140 -11.09 -12.23 11.72
N HIS A 141 -10.52 -11.91 12.89
CA HIS A 141 -9.12 -11.48 12.99
C HIS A 141 -8.14 -12.58 12.63
N GLU A 142 -8.43 -13.82 13.05
CA GLU A 142 -7.58 -14.99 12.73
C GLU A 142 -7.60 -15.29 11.24
N TYR A 143 -8.78 -15.24 10.63
CA TYR A 143 -8.92 -15.45 9.18
C TYR A 143 -8.21 -14.36 8.38
N GLU A 144 -8.36 -13.09 8.74
CA GLU A 144 -7.68 -11.98 8.08
C GLU A 144 -6.16 -12.11 8.17
N HIS A 145 -5.65 -12.44 9.36
CA HIS A 145 -4.23 -12.71 9.55
C HIS A 145 -3.73 -13.84 8.64
N ALA A 146 -4.44 -14.97 8.62
CA ALA A 146 -4.09 -16.12 7.79
C ALA A 146 -4.09 -15.78 6.29
N VAL A 147 -5.05 -15.01 5.79
CA VAL A 147 -5.10 -14.56 4.40
C VAL A 147 -3.92 -13.66 4.07
N ARG A 148 -3.51 -12.77 5.00
CA ARG A 148 -2.32 -11.93 4.84
C ARG A 148 -1.07 -12.79 4.68
N ILE A 149 -0.85 -13.75 5.59
CA ILE A 149 0.27 -14.70 5.51
C ILE A 149 0.22 -15.50 4.19
N ALA A 150 -0.95 -15.98 3.79
CA ALA A 150 -1.12 -16.71 2.54
C ALA A 150 -0.69 -15.90 1.31
N GLY A 151 -1.09 -14.62 1.25
CA GLY A 151 -0.72 -13.71 0.16
C GLY A 151 0.79 -13.42 0.11
N LEU A 152 1.39 -13.10 1.25
CA LEU A 152 2.83 -12.85 1.35
C LEU A 152 3.65 -14.09 0.99
N ARG A 153 3.23 -15.27 1.44
CA ARG A 153 3.86 -16.55 1.05
C ARG A 153 3.73 -16.82 -0.44
N ALA A 154 2.55 -16.60 -1.03
CA ALA A 154 2.36 -16.73 -2.46
C ALA A 154 3.29 -15.79 -3.25
N ALA A 155 3.41 -14.53 -2.82
CA ALA A 155 4.31 -13.55 -3.44
C ALA A 155 5.79 -13.96 -3.30
N THR A 156 6.19 -14.49 -2.14
CA THR A 156 7.55 -15.03 -1.92
C THR A 156 7.82 -16.23 -2.84
N TYR A 157 6.88 -17.18 -2.96
CA TYR A 157 7.02 -18.33 -3.86
C TYR A 157 7.22 -17.90 -5.32
N ILE A 158 6.41 -16.94 -5.77
CA ILE A 158 6.52 -16.39 -7.14
C ILE A 158 7.83 -15.62 -7.31
N GLY A 159 8.23 -14.84 -6.31
CA GLY A 159 9.50 -14.09 -6.32
C GLY A 159 10.70 -15.00 -6.50
N GLU A 160 10.72 -16.15 -5.82
CA GLU A 160 11.81 -17.15 -5.93
C GLU A 160 12.03 -17.65 -7.36
N LEU A 161 11.02 -17.68 -8.20
CA LEU A 161 11.16 -18.03 -9.63
C LEU A 161 12.05 -17.03 -10.39
N GLY A 162 12.17 -15.79 -9.88
CA GLY A 162 13.03 -14.75 -10.43
C GLY A 162 14.47 -14.74 -9.90
N ARG A 163 14.84 -15.58 -8.92
CA ARG A 163 16.15 -15.54 -8.26
C ARG A 163 17.33 -15.66 -9.20
N ASN A 164 17.28 -16.63 -10.11
CA ASN A 164 18.35 -16.95 -11.03
C ASN A 164 18.15 -16.40 -12.45
N VAL A 165 17.18 -15.51 -12.61
CA VAL A 165 16.89 -14.89 -13.91
C VAL A 165 17.75 -13.65 -14.08
N THR A 166 18.31 -13.44 -15.28
CA THR A 166 19.01 -12.19 -15.61
C THR A 166 17.98 -11.05 -15.72
N PRO A 167 18.11 -9.97 -14.95
CA PRO A 167 17.17 -8.86 -15.01
C PRO A 167 17.20 -8.12 -16.34
N ASP A 168 16.03 -7.70 -16.84
CA ASP A 168 15.92 -6.89 -18.06
C ASP A 168 16.45 -5.46 -17.85
N SER A 169 16.40 -4.95 -16.61
CA SER A 169 16.91 -3.64 -16.25
C SER A 169 17.29 -3.57 -14.77
N THR A 170 18.18 -2.63 -14.45
CA THR A 170 18.65 -2.35 -13.09
C THR A 170 18.35 -0.89 -12.75
N LYS A 171 17.86 -0.64 -11.54
CA LYS A 171 17.79 0.70 -10.95
C LYS A 171 18.56 0.67 -9.62
N GLU A 172 19.41 1.67 -9.41
CA GLU A 172 20.19 1.82 -8.19
C GLU A 172 19.64 2.98 -7.36
N TYR A 173 19.63 2.81 -6.07
CA TYR A 173 19.27 3.83 -5.08
C TYR A 173 20.40 3.91 -4.07
N GLU A 174 20.82 5.11 -3.74
CA GLU A 174 21.85 5.35 -2.73
C GLU A 174 21.24 6.14 -1.57
N THR A 175 21.43 5.66 -0.36
CA THR A 175 21.17 6.42 0.87
C THR A 175 22.48 6.64 1.60
N LEU A 176 22.79 7.90 1.89
CA LEU A 176 23.96 8.26 2.69
C LEU A 176 23.57 8.38 4.15
N GLY A 177 24.53 8.23 5.04
CA GLY A 177 24.38 8.65 6.43
C GLY A 177 24.05 10.16 6.49
N ILE A 178 23.23 10.57 7.46
CA ILE A 178 22.75 11.97 7.57
C ILE A 178 23.91 12.97 7.50
N LYS A 179 24.96 12.76 8.27
CA LYS A 179 26.15 13.62 8.28
C LYS A 179 26.87 13.63 6.92
N GLU A 180 26.98 12.48 6.28
CA GLU A 180 27.62 12.33 4.98
C GLU A 180 26.84 13.05 3.89
N GLY A 181 25.51 12.90 3.87
CA GLY A 181 24.62 13.61 2.95
C GLY A 181 24.70 15.14 3.11
N MET A 182 24.73 15.63 4.35
CA MET A 182 24.91 17.06 4.63
C MET A 182 26.27 17.59 4.15
N GLN A 183 27.29 16.78 4.22
CA GLN A 183 28.64 17.17 3.72
C GLN A 183 28.73 17.10 2.20
N LYS A 184 28.07 16.12 1.58
CA LYS A 184 28.08 15.93 0.11
C LYS A 184 27.27 17.01 -0.61
N TRP A 185 26.15 17.43 -0.02
CA TRP A 185 25.22 18.41 -0.61
C TRP A 185 24.86 19.52 0.40
N PRO A 186 25.81 20.39 0.76
CA PRO A 186 25.62 21.39 1.80
C PRO A 186 24.58 22.48 1.43
N ASP A 187 24.39 22.72 0.11
CA ASP A 187 23.50 23.76 -0.40
C ASP A 187 22.11 23.24 -0.84
N LEU A 188 21.87 21.93 -0.77
CA LEU A 188 20.58 21.35 -1.11
C LEU A 188 19.68 21.31 0.12
N PRO A 189 18.38 21.68 -0.03
CA PRO A 189 17.41 21.58 1.04
C PRO A 189 17.27 20.12 1.50
N ARG A 190 17.28 19.91 2.81
CA ARG A 190 17.15 18.60 3.46
C ARG A 190 15.68 18.26 3.60
N VAL A 191 15.26 17.22 2.92
CA VAL A 191 13.87 16.80 2.86
C VAL A 191 13.74 15.39 3.40
N ALA A 192 12.69 15.14 4.20
CA ALA A 192 12.29 13.82 4.64
C ALA A 192 10.83 13.53 4.23
N TYR A 193 10.48 12.25 4.24
CA TYR A 193 9.11 11.81 4.08
C TYR A 193 8.55 11.37 5.43
N VAL A 194 7.53 12.07 5.91
CA VAL A 194 6.76 11.69 7.10
C VAL A 194 5.61 10.81 6.64
N HIS A 195 5.79 9.51 6.84
CA HIS A 195 4.83 8.49 6.46
C HIS A 195 4.01 8.09 7.69
N MET A 196 2.78 8.57 7.75
CA MET A 196 1.82 8.17 8.79
C MET A 196 1.22 6.82 8.43
N LEU A 197 1.32 5.87 9.35
CA LEU A 197 0.85 4.51 9.15
C LEU A 197 -0.41 4.25 9.98
N GLN A 198 -1.33 3.50 9.39
CA GLN A 198 -2.57 3.10 10.04
C GLN A 198 -2.29 2.32 11.32
N SER A 199 -2.81 2.82 12.43
CA SER A 199 -2.67 2.24 13.78
C SER A 199 -3.94 2.33 14.62
N GLN A 200 -5.10 2.45 13.97
CA GLN A 200 -6.42 2.50 14.59
C GLN A 200 -7.45 1.63 13.84
N GLY A 201 -6.98 0.57 13.22
CA GLY A 201 -7.81 -0.29 12.40
C GLY A 201 -8.77 -1.18 13.17
N LEU A 202 -9.85 -1.56 12.49
CA LEU A 202 -10.87 -2.46 13.03
C LEU A 202 -10.38 -3.89 13.20
N LEU A 203 -9.44 -4.34 12.36
CA LEU A 203 -8.87 -5.69 12.36
C LEU A 203 -7.40 -5.66 12.74
N HIS A 204 -6.56 -5.31 11.79
CA HIS A 204 -5.12 -5.18 11.96
C HIS A 204 -4.65 -3.86 11.35
N ASP A 205 -3.54 -3.36 11.86
CA ASP A 205 -2.92 -2.14 11.38
C ASP A 205 -1.82 -2.46 10.35
N THR A 206 -1.17 -1.43 9.82
CA THR A 206 0.05 -1.58 9.01
C THR A 206 1.19 -2.10 9.88
N TYR A 207 2.07 -2.91 9.32
CA TYR A 207 3.20 -3.52 10.02
C TYR A 207 4.52 -3.00 9.48
N VAL A 208 5.45 -2.76 10.38
CA VAL A 208 6.86 -2.42 10.06
C VAL A 208 7.77 -3.47 10.68
N TYR A 209 8.52 -4.20 9.88
CA TYR A 209 9.33 -5.34 10.36
C TYR A 209 8.55 -6.33 11.22
N GLY A 210 7.31 -6.59 10.87
CA GLY A 210 6.41 -7.49 11.61
C GLY A 210 5.82 -6.89 12.89
N VAL A 211 6.16 -5.64 13.23
CA VAL A 211 5.58 -4.94 14.37
C VAL A 211 4.38 -4.12 13.91
N ASP A 212 3.24 -4.36 14.55
CA ASP A 212 2.03 -3.59 14.37
C ASP A 212 2.28 -2.10 14.67
N ALA A 213 1.90 -1.20 13.76
CA ALA A 213 2.17 0.24 13.84
C ALA A 213 1.70 0.87 15.15
N LYS A 214 0.58 0.41 15.73
CA LYS A 214 0.09 0.92 17.03
C LYS A 214 1.01 0.65 18.21
N LYS A 215 1.96 -0.29 18.08
CA LYS A 215 2.94 -0.61 19.12
C LYS A 215 4.27 0.12 18.93
N SER A 216 4.40 0.86 17.85
CA SER A 216 5.62 1.59 17.52
C SER A 216 5.55 3.02 18.01
N LEU A 217 6.68 3.56 18.42
CA LEU A 217 6.89 4.99 18.55
C LEU A 217 7.38 5.55 17.20
N THR A 218 7.21 6.86 16.99
CA THR A 218 7.78 7.54 15.83
C THR A 218 9.26 7.22 15.69
N THR A 219 9.67 6.74 14.52
CA THR A 219 11.03 6.25 14.24
C THR A 219 11.50 6.67 12.86
N ILE A 220 12.76 6.36 12.56
CA ILE A 220 13.40 6.66 11.27
C ILE A 220 13.81 5.35 10.63
N ILE A 221 13.56 5.23 9.33
CA ILE A 221 14.10 4.17 8.48
C ILE A 221 14.74 4.77 7.22
N ASN A 222 15.62 4.02 6.58
CA ASN A 222 16.10 4.41 5.25
C ASN A 222 14.97 4.29 4.22
N PRO A 223 14.87 5.20 3.26
CA PRO A 223 13.85 5.10 2.20
C PRO A 223 13.88 3.78 1.43
N THR A 224 15.07 3.21 1.24
CA THR A 224 15.25 1.91 0.58
C THR A 224 14.64 0.75 1.35
N GLU A 225 14.50 0.83 2.69
CA GLU A 225 13.83 -0.19 3.51
C GLU A 225 12.33 -0.26 3.18
N THR A 226 11.67 0.92 3.01
CA THR A 226 10.28 0.98 2.56
C THR A 226 10.08 0.25 1.22
N MET A 227 10.96 0.53 0.26
CA MET A 227 10.89 -0.08 -1.08
C MET A 227 11.23 -1.58 -1.07
N ASP A 228 11.97 -2.06 -0.09
CA ASP A 228 12.47 -3.44 -0.01
C ASP A 228 11.62 -4.35 0.91
N GLY A 229 10.41 -3.89 1.28
CA GLY A 229 9.41 -4.72 1.94
C GLY A 229 9.41 -4.68 3.46
N ALA A 230 10.05 -3.68 4.08
CA ALA A 230 9.98 -3.47 5.53
C ALA A 230 8.56 -3.17 6.02
N ILE A 231 7.71 -2.60 5.15
CA ILE A 231 6.32 -2.23 5.46
C ILE A 231 5.37 -3.10 4.66
N ILE A 232 4.37 -3.66 5.33
CA ILE A 232 3.27 -4.40 4.72
C ILE A 232 1.92 -3.82 5.14
N SER A 233 0.93 -3.98 4.25
CA SER A 233 -0.40 -3.41 4.43
C SER A 233 -1.09 -3.88 5.70
N GLY A 234 -1.75 -2.94 6.36
CA GLY A 234 -2.88 -3.16 7.25
C GLY A 234 -4.19 -3.35 6.47
N ASN A 235 -5.25 -3.70 7.17
CA ASN A 235 -6.55 -4.01 6.56
C ASN A 235 -7.68 -3.20 7.21
N CYS A 236 -7.56 -1.88 7.24
CA CYS A 236 -8.28 -1.07 8.20
C CYS A 236 -8.97 0.18 7.65
N VAL A 237 -8.84 0.49 6.38
CA VAL A 237 -9.38 1.70 5.73
C VAL A 237 -10.14 1.35 4.47
N SER A 238 -10.86 2.30 3.89
CA SER A 238 -11.58 2.12 2.62
C SER A 238 -10.64 1.65 1.52
N ALA A 239 -11.15 0.89 0.56
CA ALA A 239 -10.31 0.27 -0.47
C ALA A 239 -9.56 1.30 -1.34
N CYS A 240 -10.10 2.51 -1.51
CA CYS A 240 -9.48 3.55 -2.33
C CYS A 240 -8.20 4.12 -1.70
N ASP A 241 -8.22 4.38 -0.40
CA ASP A 241 -7.14 5.00 0.37
C ASP A 241 -6.27 3.97 1.11
N LYS A 242 -6.68 2.70 1.09
CA LYS A 242 -5.90 1.60 1.64
C LYS A 242 -4.59 1.42 0.89
N ASN A 243 -3.48 1.66 1.60
CA ASN A 243 -2.16 1.36 1.07
C ASN A 243 -1.92 -0.13 1.09
N THR A 244 -2.02 -0.77 -0.09
CA THR A 244 -1.66 -2.17 -0.24
C THR A 244 -0.16 -2.37 -0.02
N THR A 245 0.26 -3.60 0.21
CA THR A 245 1.70 -3.94 0.27
C THR A 245 2.43 -3.49 -1.01
N TYR A 246 1.78 -3.59 -2.18
CA TYR A 246 2.31 -3.06 -3.44
C TYR A 246 2.57 -1.54 -3.40
N HIS A 247 1.67 -0.77 -2.79
CA HIS A 247 1.83 0.68 -2.65
C HIS A 247 3.04 1.04 -1.77
N HIS A 248 3.28 0.32 -0.68
CA HIS A 248 4.48 0.51 0.14
C HIS A 248 5.76 0.11 -0.63
N GLN A 249 5.74 -1.02 -1.32
CA GLN A 249 6.86 -1.51 -2.12
C GLN A 249 7.22 -0.59 -3.30
N ASN A 250 6.24 0.08 -3.88
CA ASN A 250 6.35 0.99 -5.03
C ASN A 250 5.92 2.41 -4.66
N ASN A 251 6.21 2.84 -3.43
CA ASN A 251 5.81 4.13 -2.90
C ASN A 251 6.24 5.28 -3.83
N PRO A 252 5.29 6.03 -4.43
CA PRO A 252 5.60 7.05 -5.43
C PRO A 252 6.31 8.25 -4.82
N VAL A 253 6.02 8.61 -3.57
CA VAL A 253 6.69 9.71 -2.86
C VAL A 253 8.17 9.38 -2.69
N VAL A 254 8.49 8.16 -2.25
CA VAL A 254 9.88 7.69 -2.13
C VAL A 254 10.59 7.68 -3.48
N ALA A 255 9.90 7.19 -4.53
CA ALA A 255 10.48 7.14 -5.87
C ALA A 255 10.79 8.54 -6.41
N ASP A 256 9.87 9.48 -6.27
CA ASP A 256 10.02 10.86 -6.77
C ASP A 256 11.07 11.64 -5.96
N LEU A 257 11.13 11.44 -4.64
CA LEU A 257 12.19 12.01 -3.81
C LEU A 257 13.58 11.49 -4.20
N PHE A 258 13.72 10.21 -4.53
CA PHE A 258 14.97 9.67 -5.07
C PHE A 258 15.32 10.25 -6.45
N GLU A 259 14.33 10.53 -7.30
CA GLU A 259 14.55 11.17 -8.59
C GLU A 259 15.16 12.58 -8.45
N GLN A 260 14.83 13.28 -7.35
CA GLN A 260 15.33 14.61 -7.04
C GLN A 260 16.58 14.61 -6.14
N HIS A 261 16.87 13.48 -5.47
CA HIS A 261 17.99 13.35 -4.52
C HIS A 261 19.34 13.64 -5.16
N GLY A 262 20.10 14.52 -4.54
CA GLY A 262 21.42 14.97 -5.03
C GLY A 262 21.36 15.92 -6.22
N LYS A 263 20.16 16.32 -6.66
CA LYS A 263 19.94 17.29 -7.76
C LYS A 263 19.31 18.57 -7.25
N THR A 264 18.13 18.49 -6.66
CA THR A 264 17.36 19.63 -6.16
C THR A 264 17.13 19.55 -4.67
N ILE A 265 17.20 18.37 -4.07
CA ILE A 265 17.05 18.12 -2.64
C ILE A 265 18.10 17.10 -2.15
N ASN A 266 18.36 17.16 -0.86
CA ASN A 266 18.99 16.07 -0.11
C ASN A 266 17.89 15.27 0.60
N TYR A 267 17.51 14.12 0.06
CA TYR A 267 16.52 13.22 0.67
C TYR A 267 17.18 12.46 1.83
N VAL A 268 16.79 12.78 3.08
CA VAL A 268 17.50 12.37 4.29
C VAL A 268 17.05 11.00 4.78
N CYS A 269 15.73 10.81 4.96
CA CYS A 269 15.15 9.60 5.54
C CYS A 269 13.62 9.56 5.38
N ASN A 270 13.03 8.41 5.77
CA ASN A 270 11.61 8.30 6.10
C ASN A 270 11.42 8.36 7.61
N ILE A 271 10.52 9.23 8.06
CA ILE A 271 10.04 9.27 9.43
C ILE A 271 8.72 8.51 9.46
N ILE A 272 8.72 7.37 10.13
CA ILE A 272 7.53 6.55 10.30
C ILE A 272 6.82 7.01 11.58
N THR A 273 5.56 7.40 11.46
CA THR A 273 4.72 7.76 12.59
C THR A 273 3.37 7.08 12.50
N ASN A 274 2.54 7.22 13.49
CA ASN A 274 1.27 6.50 13.60
C ASN A 274 0.07 7.44 13.62
N GLU A 275 -1.05 6.87 13.20
CA GLU A 275 -2.39 7.44 13.36
C GLU A 275 -3.00 6.85 14.62
N ASN A 276 -3.40 7.68 15.54
CA ASN A 276 -3.77 7.23 16.88
C ASN A 276 -5.27 7.42 17.17
N VAL A 277 -5.83 6.55 17.99
CA VAL A 277 -7.23 6.67 18.45
C VAL A 277 -7.37 7.79 19.47
N TYR A 278 -6.47 7.83 20.46
CA TYR A 278 -6.60 8.73 21.60
C TYR A 278 -5.81 10.01 21.40
N LEU A 279 -6.40 11.15 21.80
CA LEU A 279 -5.80 12.47 21.68
C LEU A 279 -4.40 12.57 22.31
N ALA A 280 -4.18 11.96 23.47
CA ALA A 280 -2.89 11.96 24.14
C ALA A 280 -1.79 11.26 23.29
N ASP A 281 -2.17 10.22 22.57
CA ASP A 281 -1.25 9.50 21.70
C ASP A 281 -0.99 10.27 20.40
N LYS A 282 -2.03 10.91 19.82
CA LYS A 282 -1.88 11.86 18.71
C LYS A 282 -0.90 12.99 19.05
N MET A 283 -1.07 13.57 20.24
CA MET A 283 -0.19 14.64 20.73
C MET A 283 1.25 14.13 20.87
N ARG A 284 1.46 12.97 21.47
CA ARG A 284 2.79 12.37 21.66
C ARG A 284 3.47 12.08 20.33
N SER A 285 2.80 11.39 19.42
CA SER A 285 3.38 11.02 18.12
C SER A 285 3.75 12.26 17.31
N SER A 286 2.87 13.25 17.23
CA SER A 286 3.13 14.50 16.50
C SER A 286 4.22 15.36 17.16
N ASP A 287 4.35 15.37 18.50
CA ASP A 287 5.47 16.02 19.19
C ASP A 287 6.81 15.34 18.86
N TRP A 288 6.81 14.00 18.80
CA TRP A 288 8.02 13.27 18.45
C TRP A 288 8.40 13.43 16.99
N THR A 289 7.42 13.45 16.08
CA THR A 289 7.66 13.71 14.66
C THR A 289 8.29 15.08 14.45
N ALA A 290 7.70 16.14 15.02
CA ALA A 290 8.23 17.50 14.93
C ALA A 290 9.63 17.62 15.57
N LYS A 291 9.85 16.95 16.71
CA LYS A 291 11.16 16.87 17.35
C LYS A 291 12.22 16.19 16.47
N LEU A 292 11.87 15.10 15.80
CA LEU A 292 12.78 14.42 14.87
C LEU A 292 13.11 15.32 13.66
N CYS A 293 12.12 15.97 13.06
CA CYS A 293 12.36 16.92 11.99
C CYS A 293 13.35 18.03 12.39
N ARG A 294 13.21 18.56 13.61
CA ARG A 294 14.12 19.56 14.15
C ARG A 294 15.53 18.98 14.43
N LEU A 295 15.63 17.79 15.02
CA LEU A 295 16.92 17.16 15.35
C LEU A 295 17.71 16.76 14.09
N LEU A 296 17.01 16.42 13.02
CA LEU A 296 17.58 16.10 11.70
C LEU A 296 17.92 17.35 10.91
N ASP A 297 17.61 18.53 11.46
CA ASP A 297 17.85 19.83 10.82
C ASP A 297 17.24 19.90 9.40
N LEU A 298 15.99 19.43 9.26
CA LEU A 298 15.29 19.41 7.99
C LEU A 298 14.81 20.80 7.57
N ASP A 299 14.81 21.05 6.27
CA ASP A 299 14.26 22.26 5.67
C ASP A 299 12.79 22.06 5.26
N GLY A 300 12.41 20.83 4.89
CA GLY A 300 11.05 20.50 4.51
C GLY A 300 10.72 19.02 4.63
N VAL A 301 9.41 18.72 4.68
CA VAL A 301 8.90 17.35 4.67
C VAL A 301 7.66 17.23 3.80
N ILE A 302 7.47 16.05 3.22
CA ILE A 302 6.19 15.59 2.67
C ILE A 302 5.51 14.76 3.75
N VAL A 303 4.22 14.98 4.00
CA VAL A 303 3.44 14.23 4.99
C VAL A 303 2.30 13.52 4.28
N SER A 304 2.19 12.20 4.42
CA SER A 304 1.04 11.42 3.95
C SER A 304 0.40 10.62 5.08
N GLN A 305 -0.84 10.19 4.90
CA GLN A 305 -1.60 9.38 5.83
C GLN A 305 -2.13 8.10 5.16
N GLU A 306 -2.58 7.13 5.96
CA GLU A 306 -3.19 5.87 5.50
C GLU A 306 -4.67 5.78 5.91
N GLY A 307 -5.43 6.80 5.77
CA GLY A 307 -6.84 6.82 6.15
C GLY A 307 -7.33 8.24 6.29
N PHE A 308 -8.59 8.38 6.63
CA PHE A 308 -9.22 9.69 6.75
C PHE A 308 -10.14 9.77 7.99
N GLY A 309 -10.65 10.96 8.26
CA GLY A 309 -11.52 11.23 9.40
C GLY A 309 -10.71 11.39 10.68
N ASN A 310 -10.67 10.40 11.55
CA ASN A 310 -9.86 10.47 12.77
C ASN A 310 -8.35 10.64 12.49
N PRO A 311 -7.74 9.99 11.48
CA PRO A 311 -6.37 10.27 11.04
C PRO A 311 -6.10 11.71 10.58
N ASP A 312 -7.09 12.42 10.07
CA ASP A 312 -6.91 13.83 9.65
C ASP A 312 -6.43 14.72 10.80
N THR A 313 -6.84 14.41 12.02
CA THR A 313 -6.36 15.13 13.21
C THR A 313 -4.86 14.86 13.45
N ASP A 314 -4.36 13.61 13.26
CA ASP A 314 -2.93 13.33 13.32
C ASP A 314 -2.18 14.05 12.20
N LEU A 315 -2.73 14.07 10.98
CA LEU A 315 -2.15 14.74 9.82
C LEU A 315 -1.95 16.22 10.09
N ILE A 316 -3.01 16.91 10.50
CA ILE A 316 -2.99 18.35 10.78
C ILE A 316 -2.12 18.68 12.00
N MET A 317 -2.14 17.82 13.06
CA MET A 317 -1.23 18.00 14.21
C MET A 317 0.24 17.85 13.83
N ASN A 318 0.60 16.85 13.03
CA ASN A 318 1.95 16.67 12.53
C ASN A 318 2.39 17.91 11.75
N THR A 319 1.60 18.30 10.75
CA THR A 319 1.86 19.47 9.90
C THR A 319 2.08 20.73 10.72
N LYS A 320 1.12 21.07 11.58
CA LYS A 320 1.20 22.26 12.44
C LYS A 320 2.45 22.28 13.32
N LYS A 321 2.74 21.17 14.00
CA LYS A 321 3.86 21.11 14.94
C LYS A 321 5.21 21.13 14.21
N ILE A 322 5.31 20.57 13.03
CA ILE A 322 6.51 20.60 12.18
C ILE A 322 6.73 22.06 11.69
N GLU A 323 5.69 22.73 11.17
CA GLU A 323 5.77 24.13 10.74
C GLU A 323 6.19 25.07 11.89
N LEU A 324 5.69 24.84 13.10
CA LEU A 324 6.10 25.59 14.30
C LEU A 324 7.57 25.38 14.67
N GLN A 325 8.25 24.36 14.17
CA GLN A 325 9.70 24.18 14.29
C GLN A 325 10.48 24.91 13.17
N GLY A 326 9.79 25.52 12.22
CA GLY A 326 10.40 26.20 11.07
C GLY A 326 10.71 25.28 9.90
N VAL A 327 10.19 24.05 9.89
CA VAL A 327 10.33 23.08 8.81
C VAL A 327 9.09 23.16 7.92
N LYS A 328 9.27 23.30 6.61
CA LYS A 328 8.16 23.41 5.66
C LYS A 328 7.47 22.07 5.42
N THR A 329 6.15 22.11 5.26
CA THR A 329 5.35 20.90 5.03
C THR A 329 4.58 20.95 3.71
N THR A 330 4.42 19.79 3.08
CA THR A 330 3.45 19.57 2.01
C THR A 330 2.68 18.29 2.34
N ILE A 331 1.36 18.38 2.36
CA ILE A 331 0.48 17.26 2.63
C ILE A 331 0.14 16.55 1.32
N ILE A 332 0.12 15.22 1.33
CA ILE A 332 -0.53 14.39 0.31
C ILE A 332 -1.65 13.62 1.00
N THR A 333 -2.87 13.76 0.51
CA THR A 333 -4.07 13.12 1.06
C THR A 333 -5.10 12.88 -0.04
N ASP A 334 -6.21 12.25 0.26
CA ASP A 334 -7.40 12.22 -0.56
C ASP A 334 -8.51 13.12 0.03
N GLU A 335 -9.71 13.07 -0.54
CA GLU A 335 -10.83 13.90 -0.13
C GLU A 335 -12.08 13.07 0.10
N TYR A 336 -12.86 13.44 1.12
CA TYR A 336 -14.19 12.91 1.38
C TYR A 336 -15.22 14.04 1.36
N ALA A 337 -15.33 14.69 0.20
CA ALA A 337 -16.10 15.92 0.01
C ALA A 337 -17.60 15.70 -0.29
N GLY A 338 -18.11 14.47 -0.08
CA GLY A 338 -19.47 14.07 -0.46
C GLY A 338 -19.61 13.83 -1.96
N GLN A 339 -20.72 13.24 -2.38
CA GLN A 339 -20.97 12.89 -3.79
C GLN A 339 -21.07 14.12 -4.70
N ASP A 340 -21.47 15.27 -4.15
CA ASP A 340 -21.55 16.55 -4.88
C ASP A 340 -20.27 17.40 -4.78
N GLY A 341 -19.25 16.93 -4.06
CA GLY A 341 -17.96 17.58 -3.88
C GLY A 341 -17.98 18.89 -3.09
N LYS A 342 -19.02 19.13 -2.27
CA LYS A 342 -19.23 20.42 -1.58
C LYS A 342 -19.02 20.36 -0.07
N SER A 343 -18.86 19.18 0.49
CA SER A 343 -18.56 19.04 1.91
C SER A 343 -17.10 19.36 2.20
N GLN A 344 -16.78 19.55 3.47
CA GLN A 344 -15.38 19.69 3.92
C GLN A 344 -14.60 18.41 3.57
N SER A 345 -13.48 18.56 2.89
CA SER A 345 -12.70 17.44 2.35
C SER A 345 -11.97 16.64 3.44
N LEU A 346 -11.46 17.32 4.48
CA LEU A 346 -10.78 16.71 5.64
C LEU A 346 -11.57 17.03 6.92
N ALA A 347 -11.48 16.15 7.89
CA ALA A 347 -12.17 16.30 9.19
C ALA A 347 -11.53 17.36 10.08
N ASP A 348 -10.28 17.77 9.83
CA ASP A 348 -9.56 18.81 10.58
C ASP A 348 -8.84 19.78 9.64
N ALA A 349 -8.48 20.95 10.13
CA ALA A 349 -7.78 21.99 9.37
C ALA A 349 -6.97 22.92 10.28
N ASP A 350 -5.86 23.45 9.76
CA ASP A 350 -5.07 24.51 10.42
C ASP A 350 -4.50 25.44 9.34
N PRO A 351 -4.42 26.77 9.57
CA PRO A 351 -3.83 27.70 8.60
C PRO A 351 -2.38 27.42 8.21
N LEU A 352 -1.64 26.65 9.00
CA LEU A 352 -0.26 26.23 8.68
C LEU A 352 -0.22 25.05 7.70
N ALA A 353 -1.34 24.37 7.49
CA ALA A 353 -1.49 23.34 6.46
C ALA A 353 -1.89 23.99 5.12
N ASP A 354 -1.00 24.78 4.53
CA ASP A 354 -1.26 25.65 3.39
C ASP A 354 -0.78 25.07 2.03
N ALA A 355 -0.11 23.94 2.04
CA ALA A 355 0.35 23.22 0.86
C ALA A 355 -0.21 21.81 0.84
N VAL A 356 -1.20 21.53 0.00
CA VAL A 356 -1.93 20.26 -0.07
C VAL A 356 -1.99 19.74 -1.50
N VAL A 357 -1.67 18.46 -1.68
CA VAL A 357 -1.87 17.70 -2.91
C VAL A 357 -2.90 16.63 -2.63
N THR A 358 -3.96 16.57 -3.41
CA THR A 358 -5.05 15.62 -3.17
C THR A 358 -5.08 14.49 -4.19
N GLY A 359 -5.41 13.28 -3.72
CA GLY A 359 -5.62 12.09 -4.55
C GLY A 359 -6.98 12.03 -5.25
N GLY A 360 -7.86 13.00 -4.98
CA GLY A 360 -9.21 13.09 -5.52
C GLY A 360 -10.31 12.80 -4.49
N ASN A 361 -11.57 12.95 -4.92
CA ASN A 361 -12.74 12.77 -4.05
C ASN A 361 -13.22 11.31 -4.04
N ALA A 362 -13.00 10.61 -2.95
CA ALA A 362 -13.39 9.20 -2.76
C ALA A 362 -14.91 8.95 -2.84
N ASN A 363 -15.75 9.97 -2.61
CA ASN A 363 -17.20 9.87 -2.70
C ASN A 363 -17.77 10.06 -4.12
N GLN A 364 -16.95 10.27 -5.13
CA GLN A 364 -17.43 10.37 -6.51
C GLN A 364 -18.13 9.06 -6.92
N VAL A 365 -19.37 9.17 -7.42
CA VAL A 365 -20.14 7.99 -7.88
C VAL A 365 -19.61 7.48 -9.21
N ILE A 366 -19.46 6.17 -9.30
CA ILE A 366 -19.10 5.44 -10.52
C ILE A 366 -20.10 4.32 -10.80
N ILE A 367 -20.32 4.01 -12.08
CA ILE A 367 -21.06 2.83 -12.51
C ILE A 367 -20.09 1.85 -13.16
N LEU A 368 -19.91 0.71 -12.53
CA LEU A 368 -19.05 -0.36 -12.99
C LEU A 368 -19.90 -1.33 -13.85
N PRO A 369 -19.50 -1.65 -15.09
CA PRO A 369 -20.24 -2.55 -15.95
C PRO A 369 -20.18 -3.99 -15.43
N LYS A 370 -21.13 -4.82 -15.89
CA LYS A 370 -21.02 -6.27 -15.70
C LYS A 370 -19.77 -6.79 -16.41
N MET A 371 -19.02 -7.65 -15.73
CA MET A 371 -17.87 -8.36 -16.30
C MET A 371 -18.25 -9.78 -16.72
N ASP A 372 -17.55 -10.32 -17.72
CA ASP A 372 -17.76 -11.70 -18.20
C ASP A 372 -17.32 -12.73 -17.17
N LYS A 373 -16.32 -12.38 -16.37
CA LYS A 373 -15.78 -13.23 -15.30
C LYS A 373 -15.63 -12.44 -14.00
N VAL A 374 -15.98 -13.10 -12.89
CA VAL A 374 -15.67 -12.63 -11.52
C VAL A 374 -14.72 -13.63 -10.88
N ILE A 375 -13.62 -13.14 -10.33
CA ILE A 375 -12.70 -13.91 -9.49
C ILE A 375 -12.99 -13.52 -8.04
N GLY A 376 -13.40 -14.49 -7.23
CA GLY A 376 -13.96 -14.28 -5.90
C GLY A 376 -15.49 -14.34 -5.92
N THR A 377 -16.17 -13.38 -5.28
CA THR A 377 -17.64 -13.37 -5.17
C THR A 377 -18.23 -11.97 -5.22
N LEU A 378 -19.46 -11.85 -5.75
CA LEU A 378 -20.28 -10.63 -5.71
C LEU A 378 -21.25 -10.61 -4.51
N GLU A 379 -21.35 -11.68 -3.72
CA GLU A 379 -22.34 -11.79 -2.63
C GLU A 379 -22.26 -10.65 -1.61
N ASP A 380 -21.04 -10.17 -1.35
CA ASP A 380 -20.78 -9.15 -0.35
C ASP A 380 -20.61 -7.73 -0.93
N ILE A 381 -20.88 -7.53 -2.22
CA ILE A 381 -20.58 -6.24 -2.88
C ILE A 381 -21.31 -5.05 -2.21
N ASP A 382 -22.54 -5.26 -1.76
CA ASP A 382 -23.34 -4.23 -1.08
C ASP A 382 -22.80 -3.86 0.33
N ARG A 383 -21.79 -4.59 0.84
CA ARG A 383 -21.18 -4.39 2.16
C ARG A 383 -19.81 -3.71 2.10
N ILE A 384 -19.22 -3.62 0.91
CA ILE A 384 -17.91 -2.97 0.71
C ILE A 384 -18.06 -1.46 0.93
N ALA A 385 -17.05 -0.82 1.50
CA ALA A 385 -17.03 0.63 1.67
C ALA A 385 -17.21 1.34 0.31
N GLY A 386 -18.07 2.35 0.27
CA GLY A 386 -18.49 3.02 -0.97
C GLY A 386 -19.68 2.38 -1.67
N SER A 387 -20.07 1.18 -1.26
CA SER A 387 -21.30 0.53 -1.70
C SER A 387 -22.46 0.75 -0.72
N HIS A 388 -23.65 0.40 -1.15
CA HIS A 388 -24.89 0.47 -0.35
C HIS A 388 -25.82 -0.69 -0.74
N ALA A 389 -26.87 -0.90 0.04
CA ALA A 389 -27.87 -1.90 -0.32
C ALA A 389 -28.49 -1.62 -1.69
N GLY A 390 -28.33 -2.56 -2.63
CA GLY A 390 -28.75 -2.40 -4.02
C GLY A 390 -27.69 -1.81 -4.97
N SER A 391 -26.45 -1.65 -4.51
CA SER A 391 -25.31 -1.31 -5.39
C SER A 391 -25.18 -2.30 -6.54
N LEU A 392 -25.30 -3.61 -6.28
CA LEU A 392 -25.38 -4.62 -7.32
C LEU A 392 -26.78 -4.63 -7.93
N ARG A 393 -26.88 -4.16 -9.16
CA ARG A 393 -28.15 -4.08 -9.91
C ARG A 393 -28.50 -5.42 -10.56
N PRO A 394 -29.81 -5.66 -10.89
CA PRO A 394 -30.24 -6.92 -11.52
C PRO A 394 -29.57 -7.22 -12.88
N ASP A 395 -29.11 -6.20 -13.61
CA ASP A 395 -28.38 -6.35 -14.86
C ASP A 395 -26.91 -6.72 -14.69
N GLY A 396 -26.43 -6.77 -13.43
CA GLY A 396 -25.05 -7.07 -13.08
C GLY A 396 -24.11 -5.86 -13.05
N THR A 397 -24.62 -4.64 -13.27
CA THR A 397 -23.87 -3.41 -13.05
C THR A 397 -23.78 -3.10 -11.55
N ILE A 398 -22.74 -2.35 -11.14
CA ILE A 398 -22.56 -1.90 -9.75
C ILE A 398 -22.53 -0.37 -9.76
N GLU A 399 -23.42 0.25 -8.97
CA GLU A 399 -23.34 1.67 -8.66
C GLU A 399 -22.76 1.86 -7.27
N ALA A 400 -21.63 2.55 -7.18
CA ALA A 400 -20.93 2.77 -5.92
C ALA A 400 -20.12 4.07 -5.99
N GLU A 401 -19.53 4.47 -4.88
CA GLU A 401 -18.50 5.52 -4.84
C GLU A 401 -17.16 4.93 -5.27
N ILE A 402 -16.24 5.78 -5.81
CA ILE A 402 -14.91 5.28 -6.27
C ILE A 402 -14.12 4.61 -5.14
N GLN A 403 -14.41 4.90 -3.89
CA GLN A 403 -13.77 4.22 -2.76
C GLN A 403 -13.95 2.68 -2.76
N VAL A 404 -14.84 2.14 -3.57
CA VAL A 404 -14.98 0.68 -3.78
C VAL A 404 -13.78 0.12 -4.56
N ILE A 405 -13.09 0.95 -5.34
CA ILE A 405 -11.99 0.53 -6.20
C ILE A 405 -10.68 0.58 -5.43
N THR A 406 -9.99 -0.55 -5.35
CA THR A 406 -8.70 -0.65 -4.66
C THR A 406 -7.67 0.29 -5.27
N GLY A 407 -7.20 1.26 -4.49
CA GLY A 407 -6.19 2.24 -4.87
C GLY A 407 -6.70 3.38 -5.76
N ALA A 408 -8.00 3.69 -5.76
CA ALA A 408 -8.60 4.70 -6.65
C ALA A 408 -8.19 6.14 -6.31
N THR A 409 -8.12 6.50 -5.03
CA THR A 409 -7.75 7.84 -4.56
C THR A 409 -6.62 7.77 -3.54
N ASN A 410 -5.63 6.96 -3.83
CA ASN A 410 -4.55 6.69 -2.88
C ASN A 410 -3.79 7.97 -2.49
N GLU A 411 -3.69 8.24 -1.21
CA GLU A 411 -3.08 9.41 -0.59
C GLU A 411 -1.55 9.47 -0.74
N MET A 412 -0.91 8.45 -1.26
CA MET A 412 0.50 8.47 -1.65
C MET A 412 0.71 8.86 -3.13
N GLY A 413 -0.35 9.13 -3.88
CA GLY A 413 -0.25 9.65 -5.24
C GLY A 413 -0.34 8.62 -6.37
N PHE A 414 -0.98 7.48 -6.14
CA PHE A 414 -1.26 6.51 -7.22
C PHE A 414 -2.49 6.87 -8.05
N GLY A 415 -3.36 7.76 -7.54
CA GLY A 415 -4.57 8.21 -8.20
C GLY A 415 -4.40 9.48 -9.03
N TYR A 416 -5.51 10.14 -9.33
CA TYR A 416 -5.52 11.46 -9.97
C TYR A 416 -5.24 12.54 -8.94
N LEU A 417 -4.08 13.18 -9.04
CA LEU A 417 -3.66 14.22 -8.10
C LEU A 417 -4.07 15.62 -8.55
N SER A 418 -4.47 16.47 -7.61
CA SER A 418 -4.61 17.91 -7.81
C SER A 418 -3.91 18.68 -6.69
N ALA A 419 -3.21 19.77 -7.03
CA ALA A 419 -2.62 20.67 -6.04
C ALA A 419 -3.63 21.76 -5.64
N ARG A 420 -3.65 22.15 -4.36
CA ARG A 420 -4.47 23.22 -3.81
C ARG A 420 -3.68 24.14 -2.91
#